data_053adb1346d0ec0d3d836bf6b22f211d
#
_entry.id   053adb1346d0ec0d3d836bf6b22f211d
#
_cell.length_a   1.000
_cell.length_b   1.000
_cell.length_c   1.000
_cell.angle_alpha   90.00
_cell.angle_beta   90.00
_cell.angle_gamma   90.00
#
_symmetry.space_group_name_H-M   'P 1'
#
loop_
_entity.id
_entity.type
_entity.pdbx_description
1 polymer ?
#
loop_
_entity_poly.entity_id
_entity_poly.type
_entity_poly.pdbx_seq_one_letter_code
_entity_poly.pdbx_strand_id
1 'polypeptide(L)'
;FYLIGHDRGARGAHRMAINKKNILKCILLDIVPTNTVYKKTNEELARKYYHWFFLIQKSPLPEKLIGSNPDFYLRKKMEMWGVTKNFIDNKTMKEYVRCFSNKKSIFASCEDYRAAASIDITDHNKDKNLKILCPLLVIWGKKGTVEKLYNPVQEWSEWANNVKGHSIDSGHFIAEEKPKELLKSIANFF
;
A
#
# COMPACT_ATOMS: atom_id res chain seq x y z
N PHE A 1 -19.02 -4.49 -9.47
CA PHE A 1 -17.92 -3.63 -9.93
C PHE A 1 -16.57 -4.34 -9.77
N TYR A 2 -15.56 -3.87 -10.48
CA TYR A 2 -14.16 -4.25 -10.33
C TYR A 2 -13.49 -3.32 -9.32
N LEU A 3 -12.57 -3.86 -8.52
CA LEU A 3 -11.90 -3.11 -7.47
C LEU A 3 -10.38 -3.17 -7.67
N ILE A 4 -9.74 -2.02 -7.69
CA ILE A 4 -8.26 -1.92 -7.71
C ILE A 4 -7.85 -1.00 -6.57
N GLY A 5 -6.84 -1.41 -5.82
CA GLY A 5 -6.24 -0.59 -4.79
C GLY A 5 -4.71 -0.67 -4.81
N HIS A 6 -4.06 0.43 -4.47
CA HIS A 6 -2.61 0.52 -4.32
C HIS A 6 -2.27 1.03 -2.92
N ASP A 7 -1.25 0.46 -2.29
CA ASP A 7 -0.75 0.83 -0.95
C ASP A 7 -1.87 0.96 0.09
N ARG A 8 -2.08 2.11 0.69
CA ARG A 8 -3.16 2.35 1.67
C ARG A 8 -4.54 2.13 1.06
N GLY A 9 -4.74 2.50 -0.21
CA GLY A 9 -5.95 2.19 -0.95
C GLY A 9 -6.18 0.69 -1.15
N ALA A 10 -5.13 -0.11 -1.30
CA ALA A 10 -5.25 -1.57 -1.38
C ALA A 10 -5.66 -2.20 -0.04
N ARG A 11 -5.33 -1.59 1.09
CA ARG A 11 -5.79 -2.04 2.42
C ARG A 11 -7.29 -1.79 2.58
N GLY A 12 -7.78 -0.63 2.11
CA GLY A 12 -9.21 -0.36 2.00
C GLY A 12 -9.92 -1.34 1.05
N ALA A 13 -9.32 -1.62 -0.10
CA ALA A 13 -9.84 -2.61 -1.06
C ALA A 13 -9.92 -4.02 -0.46
N HIS A 14 -8.92 -4.46 0.29
CA HIS A 14 -8.95 -5.71 1.04
C HIS A 14 -10.15 -5.75 1.99
N ARG A 15 -10.32 -4.73 2.81
CA ARG A 15 -11.45 -4.63 3.76
C ARG A 15 -12.80 -4.66 3.05
N MET A 16 -12.92 -3.95 1.93
CA MET A 16 -14.13 -3.99 1.10
C MET A 16 -14.38 -5.38 0.52
N ALA A 17 -13.34 -6.05 0.02
CA ALA A 17 -13.47 -7.35 -0.63
C ALA A 17 -13.88 -8.47 0.34
N ILE A 18 -13.53 -8.38 1.62
CA ILE A 18 -14.02 -9.29 2.66
C ILE A 18 -15.51 -9.04 2.93
N ASN A 19 -15.93 -7.78 2.99
CA ASN A 19 -17.27 -7.40 3.45
C ASN A 19 -18.34 -7.33 2.35
N LYS A 20 -17.94 -7.19 1.08
CA LYS A 20 -18.86 -6.93 -0.04
C LYS A 20 -18.89 -8.08 -1.04
N LYS A 21 -20.10 -8.62 -1.28
CA LYS A 21 -20.32 -9.72 -2.24
C LYS A 21 -20.46 -9.27 -3.70
N ASN A 22 -20.62 -7.97 -3.95
CA ASN A 22 -20.83 -7.42 -5.30
C ASN A 22 -19.55 -7.01 -6.02
N ILE A 23 -18.39 -7.35 -5.47
CA ILE A 23 -17.08 -7.18 -6.14
C ILE A 23 -16.85 -8.38 -7.04
N LEU A 24 -16.73 -8.14 -8.35
CA LEU A 24 -16.56 -9.18 -9.36
C LEU A 24 -15.14 -9.71 -9.42
N LYS A 25 -14.15 -8.82 -9.33
CA LYS A 25 -12.71 -9.14 -9.27
C LYS A 25 -11.99 -8.05 -8.48
N CYS A 26 -10.91 -8.41 -7.82
CA CYS A 26 -10.09 -7.49 -7.02
C CYS A 26 -8.62 -7.54 -7.45
N ILE A 27 -7.98 -6.37 -7.54
CA ILE A 27 -6.53 -6.24 -7.76
C ILE A 27 -5.93 -5.45 -6.60
N LEU A 28 -4.88 -5.99 -5.98
CA LEU A 28 -4.12 -5.33 -4.92
C LEU A 28 -2.68 -5.09 -5.39
N LEU A 29 -2.25 -3.83 -5.31
CA LEU A 29 -0.94 -3.40 -5.80
C LEU A 29 0.01 -3.13 -4.64
N ASP A 30 1.15 -3.82 -4.67
CA ASP A 30 2.36 -3.69 -3.83
C ASP A 30 2.11 -3.68 -2.32
N ILE A 31 1.26 -4.60 -1.86
CA ILE A 31 1.02 -4.83 -0.42
C ILE A 31 0.95 -6.31 -0.06
N VAL A 32 1.17 -6.60 1.22
CA VAL A 32 0.74 -7.83 1.91
C VAL A 32 -0.23 -7.46 3.04
N PRO A 33 -0.99 -8.40 3.63
CA PRO A 33 -1.94 -8.11 4.70
C PRO A 33 -1.31 -7.30 5.85
N THR A 34 -2.05 -6.35 6.43
CA THR A 34 -1.54 -5.43 7.47
C THR A 34 -0.95 -6.17 8.67
N ASN A 35 -1.63 -7.21 9.16
CA ASN A 35 -1.15 -7.98 10.28
C ASN A 35 0.12 -8.79 9.96
N THR A 36 0.30 -9.22 8.72
CA THR A 36 1.54 -9.86 8.24
C THR A 36 2.73 -8.92 8.40
N VAL A 37 2.57 -7.65 7.99
CA VAL A 37 3.65 -6.65 8.12
C VAL A 37 4.07 -6.50 9.59
N TYR A 38 3.14 -6.31 10.51
CA TYR A 38 3.47 -6.14 11.93
C TYR A 38 4.04 -7.42 12.56
N LYS A 39 3.47 -8.59 12.25
CA LYS A 39 3.94 -9.88 12.80
C LYS A 39 5.33 -10.30 12.31
N LYS A 40 5.67 -9.96 11.07
CA LYS A 40 6.96 -10.30 10.44
C LYS A 40 7.96 -9.14 10.48
N THR A 41 7.76 -8.16 11.36
CA THR A 41 8.69 -7.04 11.52
C THR A 41 10.07 -7.53 11.94
N ASN A 42 11.06 -7.10 11.19
CA ASN A 42 12.47 -7.34 11.45
C ASN A 42 13.28 -6.04 11.18
N GLU A 43 14.59 -6.09 11.35
CA GLU A 43 15.46 -4.93 11.13
C GLU A 43 15.35 -4.37 9.70
N GLU A 44 15.35 -5.22 8.69
CA GLU A 44 15.25 -4.80 7.30
C GLU A 44 13.93 -4.09 7.01
N LEU A 45 12.81 -4.64 7.48
CA LEU A 45 11.51 -4.01 7.38
C LEU A 45 11.48 -2.65 8.10
N ALA A 46 11.99 -2.60 9.33
CA ALA A 46 12.01 -1.37 10.12
C ALA A 46 12.81 -0.26 9.40
N ARG A 47 13.92 -0.58 8.77
CA ARG A 47 14.72 0.36 7.96
C ARG A 47 13.97 0.85 6.71
N LYS A 48 13.30 -0.04 5.99
CA LYS A 48 12.55 0.27 4.75
C LYS A 48 11.22 0.96 5.05
N TYR A 49 10.51 0.48 6.07
CA TYR A 49 9.17 0.94 6.45
C TYR A 49 9.18 1.72 7.77
N TYR A 50 10.26 2.47 8.07
CA TYR A 50 10.38 3.28 9.29
C TYR A 50 9.14 4.15 9.54
N HIS A 51 8.48 4.63 8.48
CA HIS A 51 7.29 5.47 8.56
C HIS A 51 6.10 4.76 9.19
N TRP A 52 6.00 3.42 9.11
CA TRP A 52 4.97 2.66 9.82
C TRP A 52 5.06 2.84 11.33
N PHE A 53 6.27 2.96 11.85
CA PHE A 53 6.55 3.13 13.27
C PHE A 53 6.60 4.61 13.67
N PHE A 54 6.91 5.50 12.74
CA PHE A 54 6.92 6.94 12.95
C PHE A 54 5.51 7.53 12.93
N LEU A 55 4.69 7.19 11.91
CA LEU A 55 3.36 7.78 11.74
C LEU A 55 2.35 7.34 12.81
N ILE A 56 2.58 6.20 13.47
CA ILE A 56 1.73 5.73 14.56
C ILE A 56 2.02 6.42 15.90
N GLN A 57 3.09 7.21 15.98
CA GLN A 57 3.40 7.91 17.22
C GLN A 57 2.27 8.87 17.61
N LYS A 58 2.17 9.13 18.93
CA LYS A 58 1.12 9.98 19.48
C LYS A 58 1.13 11.38 18.84
N SER A 59 -0.05 11.85 18.46
CA SER A 59 -0.25 13.24 17.99
C SER A 59 0.21 14.22 19.11
N PRO A 60 0.85 15.31 18.76
CA PRO A 60 1.10 15.87 17.43
C PRO A 60 2.51 15.63 16.88
N LEU A 61 3.24 14.59 17.33
CA LEU A 61 4.65 14.42 17.00
C LEU A 61 4.89 14.27 15.48
N PRO A 62 4.34 13.25 14.78
CA PRO A 62 4.59 13.12 13.35
C PRO A 62 3.98 14.28 12.54
N GLU A 63 2.81 14.75 12.92
CA GLU A 63 2.16 15.86 12.23
C GLU A 63 2.97 17.15 12.26
N LYS A 64 3.58 17.49 13.38
CA LYS A 64 4.44 18.67 13.50
C LYS A 64 5.73 18.52 12.71
N LEU A 65 6.38 17.33 12.80
CA LEU A 65 7.63 17.08 12.10
C LEU A 65 7.43 17.10 10.57
N ILE A 66 6.40 16.45 10.06
CA ILE A 66 6.07 16.46 8.63
C ILE A 66 5.62 17.87 8.21
N GLY A 67 4.76 18.51 9.00
CA GLY A 67 4.20 19.82 8.71
C GLY A 67 5.24 20.95 8.70
N SER A 68 6.41 20.75 9.28
CA SER A 68 7.53 21.71 9.19
C SER A 68 8.12 21.81 7.77
N ASN A 69 8.14 20.69 7.01
CA ASN A 69 8.57 20.68 5.62
C ASN A 69 7.94 19.51 4.84
N PRO A 70 6.63 19.60 4.52
CA PRO A 70 5.90 18.52 3.87
C PRO A 70 6.37 18.22 2.44
N ASP A 71 6.85 19.23 1.70
CA ASP A 71 7.42 19.06 0.35
C ASP A 71 8.66 18.15 0.41
N PHE A 72 9.59 18.45 1.29
CA PHE A 72 10.79 17.63 1.47
C PHE A 72 10.43 16.20 1.90
N TYR A 73 9.54 16.05 2.88
CA TYR A 73 9.13 14.74 3.37
C TYR A 73 8.54 13.89 2.26
N LEU A 74 7.56 14.42 1.51
CA LEU A 74 6.90 13.67 0.45
C LEU A 74 7.86 13.29 -0.67
N ARG A 75 8.67 14.23 -1.18
CA ARG A 75 9.66 13.95 -2.22
C ARG A 75 10.63 12.86 -1.80
N LYS A 76 11.16 12.94 -0.59
CA LYS A 76 12.09 11.93 -0.07
C LYS A 76 11.44 10.56 0.08
N LYS A 77 10.18 10.49 0.50
CA LYS A 77 9.43 9.23 0.55
C LYS A 77 9.29 8.62 -0.84
N MET A 78 8.92 9.40 -1.84
CA MET A 78 8.75 8.91 -3.19
C MET A 78 10.10 8.48 -3.81
N GLU A 79 11.16 9.25 -3.61
CA GLU A 79 12.52 8.90 -4.03
C GLU A 79 13.01 7.56 -3.43
N MET A 80 12.72 7.31 -2.15
CA MET A 80 13.17 6.10 -1.46
C MET A 80 12.50 4.82 -1.95
N TRP A 81 11.33 4.91 -2.55
CA TRP A 81 10.51 3.75 -2.94
C TRP A 81 10.35 3.56 -4.43
N GLY A 82 10.53 4.60 -5.21
CA GLY A 82 10.69 4.50 -6.66
C GLY A 82 12.08 4.02 -7.02
N VAL A 83 12.20 3.25 -8.08
CA VAL A 83 13.50 2.77 -8.59
C VAL A 83 13.85 3.32 -9.97
N THR A 84 12.85 3.81 -10.69
CA THR A 84 13.05 4.47 -11.98
C THR A 84 13.36 5.94 -11.75
N LYS A 85 14.47 6.44 -12.30
CA LYS A 85 14.77 7.88 -12.20
C LYS A 85 13.68 8.70 -12.91
N ASN A 86 13.28 9.81 -12.29
CA ASN A 86 12.30 10.76 -12.84
C ASN A 86 10.96 10.12 -13.23
N PHE A 87 10.53 9.06 -12.53
CA PHE A 87 9.26 8.36 -12.81
C PHE A 87 8.02 9.24 -12.59
N ILE A 88 8.18 10.34 -11.89
CA ILE A 88 7.15 11.36 -11.70
C ILE A 88 7.67 12.68 -12.27
N ASP A 89 6.93 13.26 -13.21
CA ASP A 89 7.26 14.57 -13.74
C ASP A 89 7.02 15.69 -12.71
N ASN A 90 7.64 16.85 -12.94
CA ASN A 90 7.57 17.98 -12.02
C ASN A 90 6.14 18.52 -11.81
N LYS A 91 5.27 18.44 -12.81
CA LYS A 91 3.88 18.91 -12.71
C LYS A 91 3.09 18.01 -11.79
N THR A 92 3.18 16.71 -11.99
CA THR A 92 2.55 15.68 -11.14
C THR A 92 3.07 15.74 -9.70
N MET A 93 4.38 15.89 -9.53
CA MET A 93 4.97 16.02 -8.19
C MET A 93 4.47 17.28 -7.46
N LYS A 94 4.35 18.42 -8.14
CA LYS A 94 3.77 19.63 -7.54
C LYS A 94 2.34 19.41 -7.07
N GLU A 95 1.54 18.67 -7.83
CA GLU A 95 0.17 18.37 -7.44
C GLU A 95 0.12 17.44 -6.22
N TYR A 96 0.96 16.41 -6.15
CA TYR A 96 1.06 15.56 -4.97
C TYR A 96 1.46 16.34 -3.72
N VAL A 97 2.46 17.22 -3.85
CA VAL A 97 2.87 18.12 -2.76
C VAL A 97 1.72 19.03 -2.34
N ARG A 98 1.01 19.66 -3.29
CA ARG A 98 -0.14 20.52 -2.99
C ARG A 98 -1.22 19.78 -2.20
N CYS A 99 -1.56 18.56 -2.60
CA CYS A 99 -2.57 17.75 -1.93
C CYS A 99 -2.13 17.31 -0.52
N PHE A 100 -0.86 16.95 -0.37
CA PHE A 100 -0.33 16.42 0.88
C PHE A 100 -0.03 17.53 1.92
N SER A 101 0.39 18.72 1.48
CA SER A 101 0.95 19.77 2.37
C SER A 101 -0.05 20.42 3.32
N ASN A 102 -1.34 20.17 3.20
CA ASN A 102 -2.29 20.74 4.16
C ASN A 102 -2.34 19.93 5.46
N LYS A 103 -2.60 20.64 6.59
CA LYS A 103 -2.61 20.03 7.92
C LYS A 103 -3.60 18.86 8.06
N LYS A 104 -4.75 18.92 7.38
CA LYS A 104 -5.78 17.86 7.44
C LYS A 104 -5.31 16.61 6.74
N SER A 105 -4.64 16.73 5.57
CA SER A 105 -4.09 15.57 4.85
C SER A 105 -2.97 14.90 5.64
N ILE A 106 -2.06 15.67 6.25
CA ILE A 106 -1.00 15.15 7.10
C ILE A 106 -1.60 14.41 8.31
N PHE A 107 -2.56 15.05 9.00
CA PHE A 107 -3.25 14.44 10.13
C PHE A 107 -3.96 13.14 9.72
N ALA A 108 -4.74 13.15 8.63
CA ALA A 108 -5.46 11.99 8.14
C ALA A 108 -4.50 10.85 7.76
N SER A 109 -3.34 11.18 7.17
CA SER A 109 -2.31 10.18 6.88
C SER A 109 -1.78 9.50 8.15
N CYS A 110 -1.54 10.27 9.21
CA CYS A 110 -1.11 9.71 10.50
C CYS A 110 -2.21 8.85 11.14
N GLU A 111 -3.46 9.32 11.14
CA GLU A 111 -4.60 8.55 11.68
C GLU A 111 -4.83 7.23 10.94
N ASP A 112 -4.66 7.22 9.62
CA ASP A 112 -4.76 6.01 8.82
C ASP A 112 -3.71 4.95 9.24
N TYR A 113 -2.47 5.36 9.55
CA TYR A 113 -1.46 4.46 10.10
C TYR A 113 -1.74 4.06 11.55
N ARG A 114 -2.27 4.95 12.39
CA ARG A 114 -2.70 4.61 13.77
C ARG A 114 -3.81 3.57 13.74
N ALA A 115 -4.79 3.74 12.84
CA ALA A 115 -5.82 2.74 12.61
C ALA A 115 -5.24 1.38 12.19
N ALA A 116 -4.26 1.40 11.27
CA ALA A 116 -3.57 0.18 10.82
C ALA A 116 -2.87 -0.57 11.98
N ALA A 117 -2.32 0.16 12.95
CA ALA A 117 -1.63 -0.43 14.11
C ALA A 117 -2.58 -0.83 15.25
N SER A 118 -3.85 -0.55 15.17
CA SER A 118 -4.83 -0.77 16.24
C SER A 118 -6.09 -1.47 15.75
N ILE A 119 -7.06 -0.72 15.23
CA ILE A 119 -8.37 -1.26 14.84
C ILE A 119 -8.26 -2.26 13.69
N ASP A 120 -7.40 -2.02 12.71
CA ASP A 120 -7.21 -2.94 11.57
C ASP A 120 -6.66 -4.29 12.03
N ILE A 121 -5.74 -4.31 13.02
CA ILE A 121 -5.23 -5.56 13.59
C ILE A 121 -6.35 -6.30 14.34
N THR A 122 -7.17 -5.58 15.09
CA THR A 122 -8.32 -6.14 15.80
C THR A 122 -9.30 -6.76 14.81
N ASP A 123 -9.61 -6.05 13.74
CA ASP A 123 -10.51 -6.52 12.69
C ASP A 123 -9.93 -7.72 11.92
N HIS A 124 -8.65 -7.70 11.57
CA HIS A 124 -7.99 -8.86 10.96
C HIS A 124 -8.07 -10.11 11.84
N ASN A 125 -7.93 -9.95 13.16
CA ASN A 125 -8.05 -11.09 14.09
C ASN A 125 -9.47 -11.63 14.16
N LYS A 126 -10.49 -10.77 14.07
CA LYS A 126 -11.90 -11.19 13.99
C LYS A 126 -12.21 -11.89 12.68
N ASP A 127 -11.64 -11.40 11.59
CA ASP A 127 -11.93 -11.84 10.21
C ASP A 127 -11.03 -12.99 9.74
N LYS A 128 -10.18 -13.55 10.60
CA LYS A 128 -9.19 -14.59 10.23
C LYS A 128 -9.77 -15.81 9.49
N ASN A 129 -11.06 -16.10 9.69
CA ASN A 129 -11.76 -17.19 9.02
C ASN A 129 -12.56 -16.75 7.79
N LEU A 130 -12.59 -15.45 7.48
CA LEU A 130 -13.26 -14.92 6.31
C LEU A 130 -12.32 -14.93 5.13
N LYS A 131 -12.89 -15.13 3.92
CA LYS A 131 -12.14 -15.13 2.67
C LYS A 131 -12.74 -14.13 1.69
N ILE A 132 -11.88 -13.49 0.93
CA ILE A 132 -12.26 -12.77 -0.28
C ILE A 132 -12.82 -13.83 -1.25
N LEU A 133 -14.06 -13.65 -1.70
CA LEU A 133 -14.78 -14.63 -2.52
C LEU A 133 -14.52 -14.43 -4.02
N CYS A 134 -14.27 -13.20 -4.44
CA CYS A 134 -13.96 -12.91 -5.85
C CYS A 134 -12.51 -13.29 -6.19
N PRO A 135 -12.20 -13.51 -7.49
CA PRO A 135 -10.82 -13.69 -7.95
C PRO A 135 -9.96 -12.49 -7.52
N LEU A 136 -8.77 -12.79 -6.98
CA LEU A 136 -7.80 -11.82 -6.50
C LEU A 136 -6.52 -11.89 -7.36
N LEU A 137 -6.11 -10.76 -7.92
CA LEU A 137 -4.81 -10.58 -8.53
C LEU A 137 -3.94 -9.68 -7.65
N VAL A 138 -2.75 -10.15 -7.32
CA VAL A 138 -1.75 -9.38 -6.59
C VAL A 138 -0.60 -9.02 -7.51
N ILE A 139 -0.30 -7.72 -7.65
CA ILE A 139 0.81 -7.25 -8.47
C ILE A 139 1.74 -6.44 -7.58
N TRP A 140 3.05 -6.68 -7.69
CA TRP A 140 4.03 -5.96 -6.86
C TRP A 140 5.26 -5.56 -7.64
N GLY A 141 6.00 -4.59 -7.09
CA GLY A 141 7.26 -4.13 -7.67
C GLY A 141 8.39 -5.13 -7.42
N LYS A 142 8.97 -5.69 -8.49
CA LYS A 142 10.09 -6.65 -8.44
C LYS A 142 11.32 -6.13 -7.70
N LYS A 143 11.50 -4.81 -7.66
CA LYS A 143 12.61 -4.15 -6.97
C LYS A 143 12.19 -3.52 -5.63
N GLY A 144 10.91 -3.73 -5.25
CA GLY A 144 10.32 -3.18 -4.03
C GLY A 144 10.58 -4.01 -2.78
N THR A 145 10.11 -3.48 -1.65
CA THR A 145 10.23 -4.14 -0.34
C THR A 145 9.34 -5.37 -0.23
N VAL A 146 8.19 -5.37 -0.91
CA VAL A 146 7.24 -6.48 -0.89
C VAL A 146 7.84 -7.75 -1.51
N GLU A 147 8.46 -7.65 -2.69
CA GLU A 147 9.18 -8.77 -3.32
C GLU A 147 10.29 -9.32 -2.42
N LYS A 148 11.01 -8.41 -1.76
CA LYS A 148 12.22 -8.76 -1.02
C LYS A 148 11.94 -9.50 0.28
N LEU A 149 10.85 -9.15 0.96
CA LEU A 149 10.55 -9.61 2.32
C LEU A 149 9.44 -10.65 2.39
N TYR A 150 8.65 -10.82 1.33
CA TYR A 150 7.45 -11.65 1.38
C TYR A 150 7.29 -12.50 0.11
N ASN A 151 6.44 -13.52 0.22
CA ASN A 151 5.82 -14.18 -0.92
C ASN A 151 4.36 -13.69 -1.02
N PRO A 152 4.06 -12.66 -1.84
CA PRO A 152 2.74 -12.02 -1.81
C PRO A 152 1.58 -12.98 -2.13
N VAL A 153 1.77 -13.91 -3.06
CA VAL A 153 0.73 -14.89 -3.39
C VAL A 153 0.42 -15.78 -2.20
N GLN A 154 1.44 -16.26 -1.51
CA GLN A 154 1.28 -17.10 -0.31
C GLN A 154 0.60 -16.33 0.82
N GLU A 155 1.03 -15.08 1.09
CA GLU A 155 0.44 -14.25 2.14
C GLU A 155 -1.05 -13.98 1.88
N TRP A 156 -1.43 -13.74 0.62
CA TRP A 156 -2.82 -13.49 0.25
C TRP A 156 -3.68 -14.76 0.14
N SER A 157 -3.07 -15.95 -0.02
CA SER A 157 -3.80 -17.23 0.03
C SER A 157 -4.42 -17.52 1.40
N GLU A 158 -3.92 -16.88 2.46
CA GLU A 158 -4.57 -16.89 3.77
C GLU A 158 -5.89 -16.11 3.79
N TRP A 159 -6.11 -15.20 2.85
CA TRP A 159 -7.25 -14.27 2.80
C TRP A 159 -8.18 -14.44 1.61
N ALA A 160 -7.81 -15.25 0.62
CA ALA A 160 -8.63 -15.47 -0.57
C ALA A 160 -8.45 -16.90 -1.10
N ASN A 161 -9.52 -17.46 -1.69
CA ASN A 161 -9.49 -18.82 -2.25
C ASN A 161 -8.88 -18.88 -3.66
N ASN A 162 -8.99 -17.80 -4.44
CA ASN A 162 -8.52 -17.75 -5.83
C ASN A 162 -7.56 -16.56 -5.96
N VAL A 163 -6.28 -16.81 -5.72
CA VAL A 163 -5.20 -15.82 -5.78
C VAL A 163 -4.26 -16.14 -6.93
N LYS A 164 -4.01 -15.12 -7.76
CA LYS A 164 -2.94 -15.09 -8.73
C LYS A 164 -2.05 -13.89 -8.48
N GLY A 165 -0.80 -13.93 -8.92
CA GLY A 165 0.07 -12.77 -8.77
C GLY A 165 1.33 -12.87 -9.59
N HIS A 166 1.92 -11.69 -9.86
CA HIS A 166 3.21 -11.55 -10.51
C HIS A 166 3.84 -10.20 -10.19
N SER A 167 5.15 -10.11 -10.31
CA SER A 167 5.87 -8.85 -10.17
C SER A 167 5.98 -8.11 -11.52
N ILE A 168 6.08 -6.78 -11.43
CA ILE A 168 6.45 -5.90 -12.55
C ILE A 168 7.81 -5.29 -12.24
N ASP A 169 8.66 -5.04 -13.25
CA ASP A 169 10.02 -4.49 -13.07
C ASP A 169 10.01 -3.01 -12.67
N SER A 170 9.50 -2.74 -11.48
CA SER A 170 9.32 -1.43 -10.85
C SER A 170 9.69 -1.46 -9.37
N GLY A 171 9.67 -0.29 -8.73
CA GLY A 171 9.57 -0.14 -7.28
C GLY A 171 8.13 -0.18 -6.82
N HIS A 172 7.84 0.58 -5.76
CA HIS A 172 6.51 0.66 -5.14
C HIS A 172 5.46 1.35 -6.04
N PHE A 173 5.86 2.35 -6.80
CA PHE A 173 4.96 3.20 -7.60
C PHE A 173 4.72 2.62 -9.00
N ILE A 174 4.13 1.41 -9.05
CA ILE A 174 3.96 0.63 -10.29
C ILE A 174 3.22 1.42 -11.36
N ALA A 175 2.20 2.19 -10.98
CA ALA A 175 1.37 2.96 -11.90
C ALA A 175 2.16 4.09 -12.59
N GLU A 176 3.06 4.72 -11.87
CA GLU A 176 3.91 5.80 -12.37
C GLU A 176 5.14 5.27 -13.09
N GLU A 177 5.74 4.18 -12.57
CA GLU A 177 6.97 3.64 -13.12
C GLU A 177 6.75 2.78 -14.38
N LYS A 178 5.65 2.02 -14.42
CA LYS A 178 5.35 1.03 -15.46
C LYS A 178 3.87 0.98 -15.87
N PRO A 179 3.28 2.14 -16.27
CA PRO A 179 1.85 2.23 -16.55
C PRO A 179 1.38 1.27 -17.65
N LYS A 180 2.15 1.08 -18.71
CA LYS A 180 1.77 0.20 -19.83
C LYS A 180 1.73 -1.27 -19.42
N GLU A 181 2.69 -1.73 -18.62
CA GLU A 181 2.77 -3.09 -18.12
C GLU A 181 1.63 -3.37 -17.13
N LEU A 182 1.36 -2.40 -16.25
CA LEU A 182 0.25 -2.46 -15.31
C LEU A 182 -1.11 -2.54 -16.04
N LEU A 183 -1.35 -1.64 -17.01
CA LEU A 183 -2.59 -1.65 -17.81
C LEU A 183 -2.79 -2.98 -18.54
N LYS A 184 -1.73 -3.57 -19.12
CA LYS A 184 -1.81 -4.89 -19.75
C LYS A 184 -2.21 -5.96 -18.75
N SER A 185 -1.64 -5.95 -17.55
CA SER A 185 -1.99 -6.91 -16.49
C SER A 185 -3.44 -6.75 -16.02
N ILE A 186 -3.92 -5.52 -15.88
CA ILE A 186 -5.31 -5.22 -15.52
C ILE A 186 -6.27 -5.71 -16.60
N ALA A 187 -6.01 -5.37 -17.88
CA ALA A 187 -6.88 -5.76 -19.01
C ALA A 187 -6.94 -7.28 -19.20
N ASN A 188 -5.85 -8.00 -18.96
CA ASN A 188 -5.84 -9.47 -19.06
C ASN A 188 -6.58 -10.15 -17.90
N PHE A 189 -6.74 -9.46 -16.79
CA PHE A 189 -7.42 -10.00 -15.63
C PHE A 189 -8.92 -9.69 -15.64
N PHE A 190 -9.33 -8.53 -16.09
CA PHE A 190 -10.74 -8.13 -16.19
C PHE A 190 -11.41 -8.59 -17.47
#